data_326c003a450ed910d4eec47449dc5402
#
_entry.id   326c003a450ed910d4eec47449dc5402
#
_cell.length_a   1.000
_cell.length_b   1.000
_cell.length_c   1.000
_cell.angle_alpha   90.00
_cell.angle_beta   90.00
_cell.angle_gamma   90.00
#
_symmetry.space_group_name_H-M   'P 1'
#
loop_
_entity.id
_entity.type
_entity.pdbx_description
1 polymer ?
#
loop_
_entity_poly.entity_id
_entity_poly.type
_entity_poly.pdbx_seq_one_letter_code
_entity_poly.pdbx_strand_id
1 'polypeptide(L)'
;MKAEEKEIVKKFLSVNPEKCVGCSICEFACSLEKEGTLNPIKSRIRIIRGPPFIHLAVTCKQCEDPPCIRACPKDALFQSKETGAILVDDEKCDGCKWCLEACEYGAIRYDSDADTVVICDLCDGNPKCKEMCPEEAIDFVAEESDIVKAWVAASKKWIDASEKLVTMAKGEGVTDFLADSKEIMERIDEKYRELFARKK
;
A
#
# COMPACT_ATOMS: atom_id res chain seq x y z
N MET A 1 15.93 -42.06 8.53
CA MET A 1 16.16 -40.68 8.99
C MET A 1 15.04 -39.84 8.36
N LYS A 2 14.05 -39.43 9.18
CA LYS A 2 13.00 -38.52 8.73
C LYS A 2 13.66 -37.13 8.65
N ALA A 3 13.67 -36.50 7.48
CA ALA A 3 14.03 -35.12 7.35
C ALA A 3 13.05 -34.32 8.23
N GLU A 4 13.55 -33.58 9.20
CA GLU A 4 12.77 -32.60 9.95
C GLU A 4 12.32 -31.54 8.92
N GLU A 5 11.04 -31.54 8.59
CA GLU A 5 10.43 -30.44 7.87
C GLU A 5 10.56 -29.22 8.80
N LYS A 6 11.46 -28.32 8.44
CA LYS A 6 11.66 -27.05 9.10
C LYS A 6 10.39 -26.25 8.85
N GLU A 7 9.58 -26.08 9.89
CA GLU A 7 8.36 -25.27 9.83
C GLU A 7 8.76 -23.85 9.41
N ILE A 8 8.37 -23.45 8.20
CA ILE A 8 8.72 -22.14 7.66
C ILE A 8 7.81 -21.14 8.35
N VAL A 9 8.37 -20.37 9.27
CA VAL A 9 7.67 -19.25 9.90
C VAL A 9 7.44 -18.19 8.82
N LYS A 10 6.21 -18.11 8.32
CA LYS A 10 5.82 -17.14 7.29
C LYS A 10 5.93 -15.74 7.86
N LYS A 11 6.69 -14.90 7.17
CA LYS A 11 6.87 -13.50 7.52
C LYS A 11 6.14 -12.62 6.50
N PHE A 12 5.57 -11.53 6.98
CA PHE A 12 4.91 -10.54 6.13
C PHE A 12 5.13 -9.12 6.69
N LEU A 13 4.86 -8.13 5.87
CA LEU A 13 4.96 -6.74 6.27
C LEU A 13 3.66 -6.30 6.94
N SER A 14 3.75 -5.87 8.18
CA SER A 14 2.69 -5.18 8.91
C SER A 14 2.97 -3.67 8.89
N VAL A 15 1.92 -2.88 8.77
CA VAL A 15 2.03 -1.42 8.77
C VAL A 15 1.16 -0.84 9.87
N ASN A 16 1.77 -0.08 10.76
CA ASN A 16 1.05 0.65 11.79
C ASN A 16 0.48 1.96 11.21
N PRO A 17 -0.85 2.07 11.06
CA PRO A 17 -1.47 3.25 10.48
C PRO A 17 -1.39 4.50 11.36
N GLU A 18 -1.13 4.35 12.66
CA GLU A 18 -0.97 5.49 13.58
C GLU A 18 0.39 6.15 13.43
N LYS A 19 1.40 5.38 13.02
CA LYS A 19 2.75 5.89 12.76
C LYS A 19 2.92 6.35 11.32
N CYS A 20 2.15 5.79 10.38
CA CYS A 20 2.31 6.08 8.96
C CYS A 20 1.85 7.50 8.63
N VAL A 21 2.76 8.33 8.14
CA VAL A 21 2.49 9.73 7.73
C VAL A 21 2.26 9.88 6.22
N GLY A 22 2.23 8.77 5.48
CA GLY A 22 1.96 8.80 4.04
C GLY A 22 3.07 9.42 3.17
N CYS A 23 4.32 9.43 3.65
CA CYS A 23 5.46 10.10 2.99
C CYS A 23 5.92 9.46 1.67
N SER A 24 5.45 8.25 1.32
CA SER A 24 5.83 7.48 0.12
C SER A 24 7.28 6.99 0.04
N ILE A 25 8.11 7.18 1.04
CA ILE A 25 9.51 6.70 1.01
C ILE A 25 9.56 5.19 0.78
N CYS A 26 8.64 4.42 1.35
CA CYS A 26 8.55 2.99 1.13
C CYS A 26 8.23 2.61 -0.33
N GLU A 27 7.43 3.42 -1.04
CA GLU A 27 7.13 3.23 -2.46
C GLU A 27 8.37 3.49 -3.32
N PHE A 28 9.11 4.56 -3.04
CA PHE A 28 10.36 4.88 -3.71
C PHE A 28 11.45 3.84 -3.43
N ALA A 29 11.60 3.42 -2.18
CA ALA A 29 12.56 2.39 -1.79
C ALA A 29 12.26 1.06 -2.50
N CYS A 30 10.99 0.67 -2.59
CA CYS A 30 10.56 -0.55 -3.27
C CYS A 30 10.83 -0.49 -4.77
N SER A 31 10.48 0.61 -5.44
CA SER A 31 10.69 0.75 -6.87
C SER A 31 12.18 0.85 -7.24
N LEU A 32 12.98 1.48 -6.40
CA LEU A 32 14.43 1.54 -6.58
C LEU A 32 15.07 0.15 -6.45
N GLU A 33 14.69 -0.61 -5.43
CA GLU A 33 15.21 -1.96 -5.18
C GLU A 33 14.84 -2.95 -6.28
N LYS A 34 13.61 -2.85 -6.80
CA LYS A 34 13.07 -3.85 -7.74
C LYS A 34 13.26 -3.50 -9.21
N GLU A 35 13.25 -2.21 -9.53
CA GLU A 35 13.24 -1.73 -10.92
C GLU A 35 14.40 -0.78 -11.21
N GLY A 36 15.24 -0.47 -10.22
CA GLY A 36 16.33 0.49 -10.36
C GLY A 36 15.88 1.93 -10.63
N THR A 37 14.59 2.25 -10.43
CA THR A 37 14.03 3.56 -10.72
C THR A 37 13.23 4.11 -9.53
N LEU A 38 13.24 5.43 -9.35
CA LEU A 38 12.42 6.13 -8.36
C LEU A 38 11.02 6.41 -8.92
N ASN A 39 10.25 5.35 -9.17
CA ASN A 39 8.89 5.45 -9.71
C ASN A 39 7.87 4.73 -8.80
N PRO A 40 7.09 5.46 -7.99
CA PRO A 40 6.11 4.85 -7.06
C PRO A 40 5.08 3.96 -7.76
N ILE A 41 4.79 4.21 -9.04
CA ILE A 41 3.86 3.40 -9.83
C ILE A 41 4.39 1.97 -9.99
N LYS A 42 5.70 1.78 -10.01
CA LYS A 42 6.35 0.47 -10.11
C LYS A 42 6.58 -0.22 -8.76
N SER A 43 6.16 0.40 -7.68
CA SER A 43 6.28 -0.14 -6.32
C SER A 43 5.35 -1.33 -6.08
N ARG A 44 5.80 -2.30 -5.28
CA ARG A 44 5.04 -3.46 -4.81
C ARG A 44 4.37 -3.22 -3.45
N ILE A 45 4.62 -2.08 -2.82
CA ILE A 45 3.92 -1.53 -1.67
C ILE A 45 3.26 -0.23 -2.08
N ARG A 46 2.03 0.03 -1.64
CA ARG A 46 1.29 1.24 -2.00
C ARG A 46 0.74 1.94 -0.78
N ILE A 47 0.81 3.26 -0.79
CA ILE A 47 0.19 4.09 0.24
C ILE A 47 -1.20 4.50 -0.22
N ILE A 48 -2.22 4.06 0.51
CA ILE A 48 -3.58 4.56 0.37
C ILE A 48 -3.73 5.75 1.30
N ARG A 49 -4.14 6.88 0.74
CA ARG A 49 -4.38 8.11 1.47
C ARG A 49 -5.88 8.35 1.56
N GLY A 50 -6.40 8.30 2.77
CA GLY A 50 -7.81 8.56 3.06
C GLY A 50 -8.02 9.85 3.85
N PRO A 51 -9.16 10.54 3.65
CA PRO A 51 -9.52 11.68 4.48
C PRO A 51 -9.93 11.21 5.88
N PRO A 52 -9.72 12.01 6.94
CA PRO A 52 -8.80 13.12 7.05
C PRO A 52 -7.47 12.64 7.63
N PHE A 53 -6.43 12.46 6.83
CA PHE A 53 -5.07 12.08 7.28
C PHE A 53 -4.90 10.61 7.73
N ILE A 54 -5.68 9.68 7.19
CA ILE A 54 -5.44 8.25 7.39
C ILE A 54 -4.59 7.73 6.25
N HIS A 55 -3.44 7.17 6.60
CA HIS A 55 -2.50 6.59 5.66
C HIS A 55 -2.32 5.12 5.96
N LEU A 56 -2.48 4.30 4.93
CA LEU A 56 -2.32 2.85 5.02
C LEU A 56 -1.35 2.40 3.92
N ALA A 57 -0.35 1.65 4.28
CA ALA A 57 0.44 0.95 3.29
C ALA A 57 -0.15 -0.45 3.04
N VAL A 58 -0.39 -0.74 1.77
CA VAL A 58 -0.90 -2.03 1.32
C VAL A 58 0.22 -2.79 0.63
N THR A 59 0.43 -4.02 1.07
CA THR A 59 1.40 -4.97 0.53
C THR A 59 0.84 -6.38 0.61
N CYS A 60 1.48 -7.34 -0.07
CA CYS A 60 1.05 -8.73 -0.04
C CYS A 60 1.12 -9.29 1.39
N LYS A 61 0.05 -9.97 1.81
CA LYS A 61 -0.05 -10.62 3.12
C LYS A 61 0.58 -12.00 3.18
N GLN A 62 1.06 -12.51 2.06
CA GLN A 62 1.62 -13.86 1.96
C GLN A 62 0.65 -14.92 2.55
N CYS A 63 -0.60 -14.89 2.09
CA CYS A 63 -1.69 -15.71 2.62
C CYS A 63 -1.32 -17.19 2.73
N GLU A 64 -1.83 -17.86 3.73
CA GLU A 64 -1.62 -19.30 3.93
C GLU A 64 -2.33 -20.12 2.85
N ASP A 65 -3.56 -19.75 2.53
CA ASP A 65 -4.33 -20.25 1.40
C ASP A 65 -4.54 -19.12 0.38
N PRO A 66 -3.58 -18.91 -0.54
CA PRO A 66 -3.56 -17.75 -1.41
C PRO A 66 -4.59 -17.86 -2.54
N PRO A 67 -5.68 -17.06 -2.53
CA PRO A 67 -6.70 -17.11 -3.57
C PRO A 67 -6.15 -16.71 -4.95
N CYS A 68 -5.13 -15.87 -5.00
CA CYS A 68 -4.49 -15.44 -6.23
C CYS A 68 -3.77 -16.59 -6.97
N ILE A 69 -3.16 -17.53 -6.23
CA ILE A 69 -2.54 -18.73 -6.84
C ILE A 69 -3.62 -19.62 -7.44
N ARG A 70 -4.70 -19.88 -6.69
CA ARG A 70 -5.81 -20.71 -7.19
C ARG A 70 -6.54 -20.11 -8.37
N ALA A 71 -6.57 -18.78 -8.45
CA ALA A 71 -7.23 -18.09 -9.55
C ALA A 71 -6.38 -18.03 -10.82
N CYS A 72 -5.10 -18.40 -10.77
CA CYS A 72 -4.22 -18.28 -11.91
C CYS A 72 -4.42 -19.46 -12.90
N PRO A 73 -4.94 -19.23 -14.12
CA PRO A 73 -5.18 -20.32 -15.09
C PRO A 73 -3.88 -20.84 -15.72
N LYS A 74 -2.76 -20.15 -15.52
CA LYS A 74 -1.44 -20.48 -16.10
C LYS A 74 -0.47 -21.04 -15.06
N ASP A 75 -0.90 -21.20 -13.81
CA ASP A 75 0.01 -21.59 -12.70
C ASP A 75 1.27 -20.72 -12.64
N ALA A 76 1.14 -19.42 -13.00
CA ALA A 76 2.23 -18.47 -12.99
C ALA A 76 2.55 -17.95 -11.59
N LEU A 77 1.62 -18.07 -10.63
CA LEU A 77 1.85 -17.69 -9.24
C LEU A 77 2.13 -18.94 -8.39
N PHE A 78 3.14 -18.82 -7.55
CA PHE A 78 3.52 -19.91 -6.65
C PHE A 78 4.05 -19.37 -5.32
N GLN A 79 4.02 -20.20 -4.29
CA GLN A 79 4.59 -19.85 -3.00
C GLN A 79 5.99 -20.44 -2.86
N SER A 80 6.97 -19.59 -2.55
CA SER A 80 8.36 -20.01 -2.29
C SER A 80 8.41 -20.94 -1.08
N LYS A 81 9.10 -22.05 -1.21
CA LYS A 81 9.34 -22.99 -0.09
C LYS A 81 10.39 -22.48 0.89
N GLU A 82 11.19 -21.52 0.51
CA GLU A 82 12.29 -20.96 1.32
C GLU A 82 11.83 -19.79 2.17
N THR A 83 11.09 -18.84 1.55
CA THR A 83 10.69 -17.59 2.19
C THR A 83 9.21 -17.57 2.57
N GLY A 84 8.40 -18.45 1.99
CA GLY A 84 6.95 -18.39 2.09
C GLY A 84 6.32 -17.27 1.26
N ALA A 85 7.11 -16.50 0.53
CA ALA A 85 6.64 -15.41 -0.31
C ALA A 85 5.88 -15.93 -1.54
N ILE A 86 4.85 -15.18 -1.95
CA ILE A 86 4.15 -15.43 -3.22
C ILE A 86 4.93 -14.74 -4.33
N LEU A 87 5.38 -15.53 -5.30
CA LEU A 87 6.20 -15.11 -6.42
C LEU A 87 5.43 -15.27 -7.74
N VAL A 88 5.88 -14.56 -8.76
CA VAL A 88 5.36 -14.62 -10.12
C VAL A 88 6.42 -15.23 -11.03
N ASP A 89 6.02 -16.17 -11.85
CA ASP A 89 6.80 -16.70 -12.98
C ASP A 89 6.41 -15.87 -14.21
N ASP A 90 7.27 -14.92 -14.57
CA ASP A 90 7.02 -13.97 -15.66
C ASP A 90 6.94 -14.65 -17.04
N GLU A 91 7.56 -15.83 -17.21
CA GLU A 91 7.48 -16.58 -18.46
C GLU A 91 6.11 -17.25 -18.67
N LYS A 92 5.39 -17.54 -17.58
CA LYS A 92 4.05 -18.13 -17.62
C LYS A 92 2.94 -17.10 -17.54
N CYS A 93 3.23 -15.92 -16.98
CA CYS A 93 2.23 -14.88 -16.80
C CYS A 93 1.86 -14.25 -18.13
N ASP A 94 0.57 -14.30 -18.49
CA ASP A 94 0.02 -13.68 -19.69
C ASP A 94 -0.81 -12.41 -19.42
N GLY A 95 -0.64 -11.83 -18.22
CA GLY A 95 -1.32 -10.59 -17.86
C GLY A 95 -2.84 -10.66 -17.77
N CYS A 96 -3.45 -11.84 -17.63
CA CYS A 96 -4.91 -12.03 -17.61
C CYS A 96 -5.65 -11.36 -16.44
N LYS A 97 -4.96 -10.95 -15.39
CA LYS A 97 -5.43 -10.15 -14.24
C LYS A 97 -6.41 -10.84 -13.28
N TRP A 98 -6.72 -12.13 -13.43
CA TRP A 98 -7.62 -12.86 -12.53
C TRP A 98 -7.14 -12.86 -11.08
N CYS A 99 -5.83 -12.88 -10.87
CA CYS A 99 -5.24 -12.79 -9.54
C CYS A 99 -5.47 -11.42 -8.86
N LEU A 100 -5.61 -10.33 -9.64
CA LEU A 100 -5.92 -9.01 -9.09
C LEU A 100 -7.33 -9.00 -8.48
N GLU A 101 -8.30 -9.59 -9.19
CA GLU A 101 -9.69 -9.67 -8.73
C GLU A 101 -9.84 -10.62 -7.54
N ALA A 102 -9.03 -11.70 -7.52
CA ALA A 102 -9.04 -12.66 -6.42
C ALA A 102 -8.38 -12.13 -5.14
N CYS A 103 -7.59 -11.06 -5.22
CA CYS A 103 -6.88 -10.51 -4.07
C CYS A 103 -7.77 -9.54 -3.26
N GLU A 104 -8.30 -10.00 -2.13
CA GLU A 104 -9.14 -9.19 -1.23
C GLU A 104 -8.43 -7.94 -0.68
N TYR A 105 -7.09 -7.95 -0.64
CA TYR A 105 -6.29 -6.84 -0.12
C TYR A 105 -5.85 -5.85 -1.20
N GLY A 106 -6.14 -6.14 -2.48
CA GLY A 106 -5.68 -5.33 -3.60
C GLY A 106 -4.15 -5.17 -3.65
N ALA A 107 -3.41 -6.18 -3.19
CA ALA A 107 -1.96 -6.13 -3.04
C ALA A 107 -1.19 -6.50 -4.33
N ILE A 108 -1.90 -6.97 -5.34
CA ILE A 108 -1.34 -7.31 -6.65
C ILE A 108 -1.50 -6.13 -7.59
N ARG A 109 -0.47 -5.84 -8.36
CA ARG A 109 -0.48 -4.77 -9.36
C ARG A 109 -0.20 -5.36 -10.75
N TYR A 110 -0.80 -4.78 -11.75
CA TYR A 110 -0.47 -5.06 -13.15
C TYR A 110 0.60 -4.08 -13.64
N ASP A 111 1.65 -4.60 -14.26
CA ASP A 111 2.65 -3.81 -14.96
C ASP A 111 2.33 -3.86 -16.47
N SER A 112 1.90 -2.71 -17.01
CA SER A 112 1.53 -2.59 -18.41
C SER A 112 2.74 -2.60 -19.36
N ASP A 113 3.94 -2.29 -18.85
CA ASP A 113 5.14 -2.25 -19.67
C ASP A 113 5.66 -3.68 -19.91
N ALA A 114 5.53 -4.53 -18.90
CA ALA A 114 5.97 -5.93 -18.95
C ALA A 114 4.86 -6.92 -19.29
N ASP A 115 3.58 -6.47 -19.33
CA ASP A 115 2.38 -7.29 -19.50
C ASP A 115 2.27 -8.43 -18.49
N THR A 116 2.70 -8.18 -17.25
CA THR A 116 2.72 -9.14 -16.16
C THR A 116 2.15 -8.55 -14.87
N VAL A 117 1.99 -9.36 -13.83
CA VAL A 117 1.59 -8.90 -12.52
C VAL A 117 2.78 -8.84 -11.57
N VAL A 118 2.80 -7.87 -10.67
CA VAL A 118 3.85 -7.71 -9.67
C VAL A 118 3.27 -7.83 -8.27
N ILE A 119 3.98 -8.57 -7.42
CA ILE A 119 3.61 -8.86 -6.04
C ILE A 119 4.82 -8.61 -5.15
N CYS A 120 4.61 -8.23 -3.90
CA CYS A 120 5.68 -8.10 -2.92
C CYS A 120 6.30 -9.47 -2.61
N ASP A 121 7.57 -9.62 -2.89
CA ASP A 121 8.40 -10.82 -2.68
C ASP A 121 9.21 -10.77 -1.38
N LEU A 122 8.93 -9.79 -0.51
CA LEU A 122 9.63 -9.56 0.76
C LEU A 122 11.13 -9.23 0.61
N CYS A 123 11.61 -8.93 -0.57
CA CYS A 123 13.03 -8.68 -0.87
C CYS A 123 13.93 -9.79 -0.28
N ASP A 124 13.57 -11.05 -0.51
CA ASP A 124 14.28 -12.24 0.00
C ASP A 124 14.47 -12.25 1.53
N GLY A 125 13.53 -11.66 2.25
CA GLY A 125 13.54 -11.58 3.71
C GLY A 125 14.20 -10.31 4.29
N ASN A 126 14.64 -9.39 3.44
CA ASN A 126 15.21 -8.09 3.86
C ASN A 126 14.47 -6.90 3.25
N PRO A 127 13.26 -6.59 3.73
CA PRO A 127 12.37 -5.60 3.12
C PRO A 127 12.91 -4.18 3.21
N LYS A 128 13.35 -3.62 2.08
CA LYS A 128 13.93 -2.27 1.98
C LYS A 128 12.96 -1.17 2.38
N CYS A 129 11.66 -1.36 2.14
CA CYS A 129 10.63 -0.41 2.57
C CYS A 129 10.57 -0.26 4.10
N LYS A 130 10.86 -1.32 4.87
CA LYS A 130 10.98 -1.23 6.33
C LYS A 130 12.25 -0.47 6.73
N GLU A 131 13.39 -0.83 6.15
CA GLU A 131 14.68 -0.21 6.46
C GLU A 131 14.66 1.30 6.24
N MET A 132 13.98 1.74 5.17
CA MET A 132 13.91 3.15 4.78
C MET A 132 12.75 3.93 5.41
N CYS A 133 11.91 3.31 6.23
CA CYS A 133 10.76 3.99 6.83
C CYS A 133 11.20 4.92 7.97
N PRO A 134 11.10 6.27 7.83
CA PRO A 134 11.57 7.20 8.85
C PRO A 134 10.74 7.17 10.14
N GLU A 135 9.47 6.75 10.04
CA GLU A 135 8.55 6.68 11.17
C GLU A 135 8.49 5.28 11.80
N GLU A 136 9.33 4.36 11.33
CA GLU A 136 9.31 2.96 11.79
C GLU A 136 7.88 2.38 11.82
N ALA A 137 7.08 2.77 10.82
CA ALA A 137 5.68 2.35 10.73
C ALA A 137 5.52 0.96 10.12
N ILE A 138 6.57 0.40 9.51
CA ILE A 138 6.54 -0.89 8.80
C ILE A 138 7.31 -1.93 9.61
N ASP A 139 6.62 -3.01 9.98
CA ASP A 139 7.22 -4.15 10.65
C ASP A 139 7.22 -5.40 9.79
N PHE A 140 8.27 -6.21 9.94
CA PHE A 140 8.40 -7.50 9.30
C PHE A 140 8.16 -8.58 10.34
N VAL A 141 6.93 -9.06 10.42
CA VAL A 141 6.42 -9.92 11.49
C VAL A 141 6.08 -11.31 10.99
N ALA A 142 6.13 -12.26 11.89
CA ALA A 142 5.78 -13.67 11.64
C ALA A 142 4.33 -14.01 12.02
N GLU A 143 3.66 -13.16 12.80
CA GLU A 143 2.34 -13.44 13.35
C GLU A 143 1.25 -12.59 12.71
N GLU A 144 0.16 -13.24 12.32
CA GLU A 144 -1.00 -12.60 11.70
C GLU A 144 -1.76 -11.66 12.65
N SER A 145 -1.65 -11.89 13.96
CA SER A 145 -2.33 -11.12 15.00
C SER A 145 -2.01 -9.61 14.96
N ASP A 146 -0.81 -9.23 14.58
CA ASP A 146 -0.40 -7.82 14.56
C ASP A 146 -0.99 -7.05 13.36
N ILE A 147 -1.18 -7.72 12.23
CA ILE A 147 -1.91 -7.13 11.09
C ILE A 147 -3.36 -6.87 11.46
N VAL A 148 -4.02 -7.83 12.07
CA VAL A 148 -5.43 -7.67 12.46
C VAL A 148 -5.59 -6.50 13.41
N LYS A 149 -4.72 -6.36 14.41
CA LYS A 149 -4.72 -5.21 15.32
C LYS A 149 -4.50 -3.88 14.59
N ALA A 150 -3.53 -3.83 13.67
CA ALA A 150 -3.24 -2.64 12.89
C ALA A 150 -4.41 -2.25 11.98
N TRP A 151 -5.06 -3.22 11.33
CA TRP A 151 -6.23 -2.99 10.50
C TRP A 151 -7.45 -2.56 11.32
N VAL A 152 -7.68 -3.16 12.48
CA VAL A 152 -8.77 -2.77 13.39
C VAL A 152 -8.56 -1.34 13.88
N ALA A 153 -7.34 -0.98 14.26
CA ALA A 153 -7.01 0.38 14.67
C ALA A 153 -7.24 1.39 13.54
N ALA A 154 -6.82 1.05 12.31
CA ALA A 154 -7.05 1.88 11.13
C ALA A 154 -8.54 2.02 10.80
N SER A 155 -9.29 0.93 10.85
CA SER A 155 -10.73 0.94 10.59
C SER A 155 -11.48 1.81 11.59
N LYS A 156 -11.13 1.73 12.89
CA LYS A 156 -11.70 2.57 13.91
C LYS A 156 -11.41 4.05 13.67
N LYS A 157 -10.16 4.39 13.38
CA LYS A 157 -9.76 5.77 13.06
C LYS A 157 -10.49 6.30 11.82
N TRP A 158 -10.74 5.44 10.83
CA TRP A 158 -11.53 5.77 9.65
C TRP A 158 -13.01 6.04 9.99
N ILE A 159 -13.61 5.21 10.83
CA ILE A 159 -15.01 5.38 11.27
C ILE A 159 -15.15 6.70 12.02
N ASP A 160 -14.29 6.96 13.02
CA ASP A 160 -14.32 8.20 13.82
C ASP A 160 -14.17 9.45 12.93
N ALA A 161 -13.33 9.35 11.90
CA ALA A 161 -13.12 10.43 10.93
C ALA A 161 -14.33 10.62 10.00
N SER A 162 -14.93 9.52 9.54
CA SER A 162 -16.12 9.56 8.70
C SER A 162 -17.33 10.13 9.45
N GLU A 163 -17.49 9.80 10.72
CA GLU A 163 -18.54 10.37 11.58
C GLU A 163 -18.37 11.89 11.75
N LYS A 164 -17.14 12.35 11.95
CA LYS A 164 -16.85 13.80 12.00
C LYS A 164 -17.21 14.49 10.69
N LEU A 165 -16.82 13.91 9.53
CA LEU A 165 -17.19 14.45 8.22
C LEU A 165 -18.70 14.48 8.00
N VAL A 166 -19.43 13.42 8.40
CA VAL A 166 -20.89 13.38 8.32
C VAL A 166 -21.51 14.41 9.24
N THR A 167 -20.97 14.63 10.44
CA THR A 167 -21.44 15.65 11.38
C THR A 167 -21.24 17.04 10.81
N MET A 168 -20.05 17.31 10.25
CA MET A 168 -19.77 18.56 9.54
C MET A 168 -20.70 18.76 8.33
N ALA A 169 -21.00 17.69 7.57
CA ALA A 169 -21.91 17.74 6.43
C ALA A 169 -23.38 17.97 6.79
N LYS A 170 -23.78 17.62 7.99
CA LYS A 170 -25.16 17.78 8.48
C LYS A 170 -25.38 19.03 9.31
N GLY A 171 -24.33 19.67 9.77
CA GLY A 171 -24.36 20.83 10.66
C GLY A 171 -23.88 22.11 10.04
N GLU A 172 -23.88 23.19 10.82
CA GLU A 172 -23.42 24.52 10.44
C GLU A 172 -21.94 24.58 10.01
N GLY A 173 -21.14 23.56 10.37
CA GLY A 173 -19.71 23.49 10.03
C GLY A 173 -19.38 23.27 8.56
N VAL A 174 -20.33 22.85 7.70
CA VAL A 174 -20.08 22.73 6.24
C VAL A 174 -20.03 24.10 5.57
N THR A 175 -20.85 25.03 6.04
CA THR A 175 -20.85 26.41 5.56
C THR A 175 -19.53 27.09 5.89
N ASP A 176 -18.98 26.84 7.07
CA ASP A 176 -17.70 27.38 7.50
C ASP A 176 -16.55 26.79 6.70
N PHE A 177 -16.53 25.46 6.49
CA PHE A 177 -15.50 24.82 5.66
C PHE A 177 -15.53 25.27 4.20
N LEU A 178 -16.72 25.45 3.61
CA LEU A 178 -16.86 25.96 2.25
C LEU A 178 -16.52 27.45 2.15
N ALA A 179 -16.83 28.23 3.20
CA ALA A 179 -16.45 29.63 3.31
C ALA A 179 -14.93 29.77 3.41
N ASP A 180 -14.29 29.01 4.29
CA ASP A 180 -12.84 28.96 4.46
C ASP A 180 -12.11 28.52 3.18
N SER A 181 -12.64 27.50 2.48
CA SER A 181 -12.08 27.05 1.21
C SER A 181 -12.21 28.12 0.12
N LYS A 182 -13.28 28.87 0.09
CA LYS A 182 -13.47 29.99 -0.85
C LYS A 182 -12.46 31.10 -0.58
N GLU A 183 -12.29 31.50 0.68
CA GLU A 183 -11.30 32.48 1.09
C GLU A 183 -9.87 32.06 0.76
N ILE A 184 -9.55 30.78 0.99
CA ILE A 184 -8.24 30.21 0.61
C ILE A 184 -8.04 30.26 -0.90
N MET A 185 -9.04 29.92 -1.70
CA MET A 185 -8.98 29.98 -3.17
C MET A 185 -8.80 31.41 -3.67
N GLU A 186 -9.55 32.39 -3.11
CA GLU A 186 -9.40 33.80 -3.45
C GLU A 186 -7.98 34.32 -3.13
N ARG A 187 -7.41 33.95 -1.98
CA ARG A 187 -6.02 34.30 -1.61
C ARG A 187 -4.99 33.66 -2.53
N ILE A 188 -5.24 32.42 -2.97
CA ILE A 188 -4.37 31.73 -3.95
C ILE A 188 -4.43 32.47 -5.30
N ASP A 189 -5.61 32.81 -5.80
CA ASP A 189 -5.80 33.51 -7.04
C ASP A 189 -5.16 34.91 -7.02
N GLU A 190 -5.29 35.64 -5.93
CA GLU A 190 -4.66 36.95 -5.75
C GLU A 190 -3.12 36.86 -5.80
N LYS A 191 -2.56 35.84 -5.10
CA LYS A 191 -1.13 35.59 -5.09
C LYS A 191 -0.59 35.17 -6.47
N TYR A 192 -1.37 34.40 -7.23
CA TYR A 192 -1.04 34.04 -8.61
C TYR A 192 -1.05 35.28 -9.51
N ARG A 193 -2.06 36.16 -9.41
CA ARG A 193 -2.12 37.40 -10.17
C ARG A 193 -0.93 38.31 -9.88
N GLU A 194 -0.52 38.47 -8.63
CA GLU A 194 0.68 39.22 -8.25
C GLU A 194 1.97 38.62 -8.84
N LEU A 195 2.12 37.31 -8.81
CA LEU A 195 3.29 36.64 -9.37
C LEU A 195 3.42 36.79 -10.88
N PHE A 196 2.29 36.80 -11.61
CA PHE A 196 2.29 37.00 -13.05
C PHE A 196 2.38 38.48 -13.45
N ALA A 197 1.93 39.42 -12.61
CA ALA A 197 2.10 40.83 -12.83
C ALA A 197 3.57 41.31 -12.72
N ARG A 198 4.37 40.63 -11.89
CA ARG A 198 5.81 40.92 -11.72
C ARG A 198 6.70 40.43 -12.87
N LYS A 199 6.16 39.66 -13.83
CA LYS A 199 6.89 39.10 -14.98
C LYS A 199 6.70 39.88 -16.28
N LYS A 200 6.05 41.05 -16.23
CA LYS A 200 5.99 42.05 -17.31
C LYS A 200 6.88 43.24 -16.95
#